data_8326304acdf421f8ac7c6883929d6646
#
_entry.id   8326304acdf421f8ac7c6883929d6646
#
_cell.length_a   1.000
_cell.length_b   1.000
_cell.length_c   1.000
_cell.angle_alpha   90.00
_cell.angle_beta   90.00
_cell.angle_gamma   90.00
#
_symmetry.space_group_name_H-M   'P 1'
#
loop_
_entity.id
_entity.type
_entity.pdbx_description
1 polymer ?
#
loop_
_entity_poly.entity_id
_entity_poly.type
_entity_poly.pdbx_seq_one_letter_code
_entity_poly.pdbx_strand_id
1 'polypeptide(L)'
;TAVLLTEYRGLTVAELKELRNSIRQDAEYAVVKNTLSKIAANNAGITSMDEDLKGPLAIAFVHGDPVTVAKGLRAFAKAHPLLVIKGGYFDGSPLSADEVNKLADLESREVLLAKLAGAMKASMTKAAFVFNALPSKAVRTVDALREKQESAA
;
A
#
# COMPACT_ATOMS: atom_id res chain seq x y z
N THR A 1 -11.87 4.66 -6.81
CA THR A 1 -12.23 5.56 -5.70
C THR A 1 -12.13 4.79 -4.39
N ALA A 2 -11.45 5.33 -3.40
CA ALA A 2 -11.31 4.72 -2.10
C ALA A 2 -11.89 5.65 -1.01
N VAL A 3 -12.43 5.06 0.03
CA VAL A 3 -12.98 5.76 1.19
C VAL A 3 -12.44 5.08 2.45
N LEU A 4 -11.81 5.84 3.35
CA LEU A 4 -11.30 5.29 4.61
C LEU A 4 -12.09 5.89 5.78
N LEU A 5 -12.50 5.02 6.70
CA LEU A 5 -13.27 5.38 7.89
C LEU A 5 -12.35 5.45 9.11
N THR A 6 -12.41 6.56 9.83
CA THR A 6 -11.66 6.76 11.06
C THR A 6 -12.56 7.30 12.16
N GLU A 7 -12.29 6.92 13.40
CA GLU A 7 -12.88 7.51 14.59
C GLU A 7 -11.91 8.56 15.14
N TYR A 8 -12.41 9.80 15.30
CA TYR A 8 -11.60 10.96 15.73
C TYR A 8 -11.86 11.37 17.18
N ARG A 9 -12.53 10.54 17.95
CA ARG A 9 -12.94 10.85 19.31
C ARG A 9 -11.74 11.21 20.19
N GLY A 10 -11.76 12.41 20.78
CA GLY A 10 -10.72 12.90 21.68
C GLY A 10 -9.59 13.68 21.01
N LEU A 11 -9.57 13.78 19.68
CA LEU A 11 -8.61 14.61 18.96
C LEU A 11 -8.96 16.10 19.06
N THR A 12 -7.95 16.94 19.21
CA THR A 12 -8.09 18.39 19.19
C THR A 12 -8.27 18.92 17.77
N VAL A 13 -8.81 20.14 17.66
CA VAL A 13 -8.97 20.81 16.34
C VAL A 13 -7.62 21.04 15.66
N ALA A 14 -6.55 21.30 16.44
CA ALA A 14 -5.21 21.48 15.91
C ALA A 14 -4.67 20.19 15.28
N GLU A 15 -4.82 19.06 15.94
CA GLU A 15 -4.42 17.73 15.45
C GLU A 15 -5.20 17.33 14.21
N LEU A 16 -6.51 17.58 14.17
CA LEU A 16 -7.34 17.35 12.98
C LEU A 16 -6.92 18.24 11.80
N LYS A 17 -6.46 19.45 12.05
CA LYS A 17 -5.93 20.33 11.01
C LYS A 17 -4.59 19.83 10.48
N GLU A 18 -3.73 19.33 11.36
CA GLU A 18 -2.46 18.71 10.98
C GLU A 18 -2.69 17.47 10.10
N LEU A 19 -3.60 16.58 10.52
CA LEU A 19 -3.99 15.42 9.73
C LEU A 19 -4.50 15.81 8.34
N ARG A 20 -5.42 16.78 8.26
CA ARG A 20 -5.92 17.27 6.97
C ARG A 20 -4.80 17.80 6.07
N ASN A 21 -3.84 18.52 6.64
CA ASN A 21 -2.71 19.07 5.88
C ASN A 21 -1.78 17.96 5.37
N SER A 22 -1.58 16.90 6.16
CA SER A 22 -0.68 15.79 5.79
C SER A 22 -1.21 14.96 4.62
N ILE A 23 -2.55 14.82 4.49
CA ILE A 23 -3.16 14.00 3.43
C ILE A 23 -3.85 14.80 2.33
N ARG A 24 -3.79 16.13 2.39
CA ARG A 24 -4.52 17.05 1.50
C ARG A 24 -4.25 16.85 0.01
N GLN A 25 -3.06 16.36 -0.34
CA GLN A 25 -2.69 16.14 -1.75
C GLN A 25 -3.45 14.97 -2.37
N ASP A 26 -3.71 13.92 -1.58
CA ASP A 26 -4.24 12.66 -2.06
C ASP A 26 -5.66 12.36 -1.56
N ALA A 27 -6.11 13.03 -0.49
CA ALA A 27 -7.43 12.81 0.09
C ALA A 27 -8.03 14.06 0.73
N GLU A 28 -9.37 14.10 0.74
CA GLU A 28 -10.15 15.05 1.51
C GLU A 28 -10.65 14.39 2.79
N TYR A 29 -10.34 15.00 3.95
CA TYR A 29 -10.75 14.50 5.25
C TYR A 29 -11.91 15.31 5.82
N ALA A 30 -13.09 14.73 5.86
CA ALA A 30 -14.31 15.37 6.29
C ALA A 30 -14.99 14.64 7.44
N VAL A 31 -15.53 15.40 8.39
CA VAL A 31 -16.45 14.88 9.41
C VAL A 31 -17.87 14.95 8.86
N VAL A 32 -18.54 13.81 8.82
CA VAL A 32 -19.86 13.66 8.21
C VAL A 32 -20.87 13.09 9.19
N LYS A 33 -22.14 13.34 8.94
CA LYS A 33 -23.23 12.72 9.72
C LYS A 33 -23.47 11.29 9.24
N ASN A 34 -23.41 10.32 10.14
CA ASN A 34 -23.57 8.89 9.84
C ASN A 34 -24.85 8.58 9.05
N THR A 35 -25.98 9.23 9.40
CA THR A 35 -27.26 9.05 8.71
C THR A 35 -27.20 9.46 7.23
N LEU A 36 -26.57 10.61 6.95
CA LEU A 36 -26.40 11.09 5.57
C LEU A 36 -25.40 10.23 4.81
N SER A 37 -24.35 9.79 5.46
CA SER A 37 -23.36 8.88 4.87
C SER A 37 -23.98 7.54 4.49
N LYS A 38 -24.86 6.97 5.33
CA LYS A 38 -25.61 5.75 5.01
C LYS A 38 -26.50 5.92 3.78
N ILE A 39 -27.27 7.01 3.72
CA ILE A 39 -28.14 7.29 2.58
C ILE A 39 -27.29 7.44 1.30
N ALA A 40 -26.18 8.16 1.37
CA ALA A 40 -25.29 8.36 0.23
C ALA A 40 -24.64 7.05 -0.22
N ALA A 41 -24.16 6.21 0.72
CA ALA A 41 -23.59 4.91 0.44
C ALA A 41 -24.59 3.97 -0.23
N ASN A 42 -25.82 3.89 0.32
CA ASN A 42 -26.90 3.08 -0.26
C ASN A 42 -27.28 3.56 -1.66
N ASN A 43 -27.36 4.86 -1.89
CA ASN A 43 -27.62 5.41 -3.23
C ASN A 43 -26.49 5.10 -4.23
N ALA A 44 -25.27 4.95 -3.75
CA ALA A 44 -24.11 4.53 -4.54
C ALA A 44 -23.99 2.99 -4.69
N GLY A 45 -24.93 2.22 -4.11
CA GLY A 45 -24.90 0.75 -4.15
C GLY A 45 -23.96 0.10 -3.15
N ILE A 46 -23.45 0.85 -2.17
CA ILE A 46 -22.51 0.37 -1.14
C ILE A 46 -23.28 0.12 0.15
N THR A 47 -23.73 -1.11 0.36
CA THR A 47 -24.47 -1.52 1.58
C THR A 47 -23.56 -2.12 2.67
N SER A 48 -22.35 -2.52 2.31
CA SER A 48 -21.42 -3.21 3.20
C SER A 48 -20.85 -2.35 4.33
N MET A 49 -20.94 -1.02 4.24
CA MET A 49 -20.41 -0.07 5.22
C MET A 49 -21.41 0.31 6.33
N ASP A 50 -22.64 -0.18 6.28
CA ASP A 50 -23.72 0.25 7.20
C ASP A 50 -23.44 -0.09 8.68
N GLU A 51 -22.70 -1.18 8.93
CA GLU A 51 -22.33 -1.59 10.28
C GLU A 51 -21.21 -0.74 10.87
N ASP A 52 -20.30 -0.25 10.04
CA ASP A 52 -19.13 0.54 10.44
C ASP A 52 -19.47 2.02 10.67
N LEU A 53 -20.59 2.50 10.12
CA LEU A 53 -21.05 3.89 10.25
C LEU A 53 -21.72 4.14 11.61
N LYS A 54 -21.00 3.84 12.73
CA LYS A 54 -21.45 4.07 14.11
C LYS A 54 -20.40 4.88 14.88
N GLY A 55 -20.84 5.83 15.68
CA GLY A 55 -19.97 6.67 16.53
C GLY A 55 -19.49 7.96 15.84
N PRO A 56 -18.51 8.67 16.43
CA PRO A 56 -17.96 9.91 15.88
C PRO A 56 -16.99 9.59 14.74
N LEU A 57 -17.48 9.56 13.52
CA LEU A 57 -16.74 9.17 12.34
C LEU A 57 -16.27 10.38 11.51
N ALA A 58 -15.11 10.24 10.97
CA ALA A 58 -14.62 11.05 9.87
C ALA A 58 -14.25 10.15 8.69
N ILE A 59 -14.47 10.66 7.52
CA ILE A 59 -14.24 9.97 6.25
C ILE A 59 -13.10 10.65 5.50
N ALA A 60 -12.13 9.86 5.06
CA ALA A 60 -11.12 10.29 4.11
C ALA A 60 -11.56 9.84 2.71
N PHE A 61 -11.93 10.79 1.86
CA PHE A 61 -12.24 10.56 0.45
C PHE A 61 -10.93 10.60 -0.35
N VAL A 62 -10.49 9.46 -0.84
CA VAL A 62 -9.22 9.33 -1.55
C VAL A 62 -9.43 9.63 -3.03
N HIS A 63 -8.69 10.61 -3.54
CA HIS A 63 -8.67 11.00 -4.95
C HIS A 63 -7.35 10.60 -5.63
N GLY A 64 -6.28 10.53 -4.84
CA GLY A 64 -4.94 10.13 -5.29
C GLY A 64 -4.60 8.66 -5.00
N ASP A 65 -3.39 8.42 -4.52
CA ASP A 65 -2.92 7.08 -4.18
C ASP A 65 -3.44 6.62 -2.80
N PRO A 66 -4.27 5.57 -2.73
CA PRO A 66 -4.80 5.07 -1.47
C PRO A 66 -3.71 4.56 -0.51
N VAL A 67 -2.58 4.08 -1.03
CA VAL A 67 -1.46 3.61 -0.22
C VAL A 67 -0.81 4.76 0.54
N THR A 68 -0.61 5.89 -0.12
CA THR A 68 -0.04 7.10 0.48
C THR A 68 -0.94 7.64 1.59
N VAL A 69 -2.26 7.66 1.37
CA VAL A 69 -3.23 8.09 2.38
C VAL A 69 -3.27 7.13 3.57
N ALA A 70 -3.28 5.82 3.33
CA ALA A 70 -3.25 4.81 4.39
C ALA A 70 -1.96 4.92 5.24
N LYS A 71 -0.80 5.17 4.61
CA LYS A 71 0.46 5.45 5.31
C LYS A 71 0.39 6.71 6.18
N GLY A 72 -0.17 7.78 5.64
CA GLY A 72 -0.36 9.04 6.37
C GLY A 72 -1.26 8.85 7.59
N LEU A 73 -2.40 8.18 7.43
CA LEU A 73 -3.32 7.86 8.52
C LEU A 73 -2.67 6.97 9.59
N ARG A 74 -1.93 5.95 9.19
CA ARG A 74 -1.20 5.05 10.12
C ARG A 74 -0.08 5.77 10.86
N ALA A 75 0.69 6.61 10.16
CA ALA A 75 1.76 7.41 10.79
C ALA A 75 1.17 8.37 11.83
N PHE A 76 0.07 9.02 11.50
CA PHE A 76 -0.64 9.90 12.41
C PHE A 76 -1.27 9.14 13.60
N ALA A 77 -1.88 7.96 13.36
CA ALA A 77 -2.43 7.11 14.42
C ALA A 77 -1.35 6.61 15.40
N LYS A 78 -0.11 6.41 14.94
CA LYS A 78 1.02 6.09 15.85
C LYS A 78 1.42 7.26 16.73
N ALA A 79 1.36 8.50 16.22
CA ALA A 79 1.64 9.71 16.99
C ALA A 79 0.47 10.08 17.91
N HIS A 80 -0.76 9.80 17.49
CA HIS A 80 -2.00 10.13 18.18
C HIS A 80 -2.87 8.87 18.36
N PRO A 81 -2.71 8.12 19.48
CA PRO A 81 -3.42 6.85 19.71
C PRO A 81 -4.96 6.99 19.78
N LEU A 82 -5.46 8.21 19.86
CA LEU A 82 -6.88 8.53 19.87
C LEU A 82 -7.54 8.41 18.48
N LEU A 83 -6.74 8.41 17.39
CA LEU A 83 -7.23 8.14 16.06
C LEU A 83 -7.32 6.63 15.84
N VAL A 84 -8.52 6.12 15.67
CA VAL A 84 -8.75 4.70 15.38
C VAL A 84 -9.19 4.53 13.93
N ILE A 85 -8.48 3.72 13.17
CA ILE A 85 -8.87 3.33 11.81
C ILE A 85 -9.86 2.19 11.96
N LYS A 86 -11.11 2.38 11.50
CA LYS A 86 -12.16 1.35 11.55
C LYS A 86 -12.16 0.43 10.35
N GLY A 87 -11.85 0.99 9.20
CA GLY A 87 -11.89 0.26 7.95
C GLY A 87 -12.03 1.20 6.77
N GLY A 88 -12.58 0.71 5.69
CA GLY A 88 -12.81 1.52 4.51
C GLY A 88 -13.52 0.76 3.40
N TYR A 89 -13.54 1.38 2.23
CA TYR A 89 -14.07 0.80 1.00
C TYR A 89 -13.13 1.12 -0.14
N PHE A 90 -12.72 0.10 -0.87
CA PHE A 90 -11.79 0.23 -1.97
C PHE A 90 -12.21 -0.65 -3.13
N ASP A 91 -12.36 -0.05 -4.29
CA ASP A 91 -12.60 -0.71 -5.58
C ASP A 91 -13.71 -1.78 -5.55
N GLY A 92 -14.84 -1.46 -4.93
CA GLY A 92 -15.98 -2.36 -4.86
C GLY A 92 -16.00 -3.30 -3.65
N SER A 93 -14.94 -3.31 -2.82
CA SER A 93 -14.82 -4.21 -1.66
C SER A 93 -14.68 -3.45 -0.36
N PRO A 94 -15.36 -3.89 0.72
CA PRO A 94 -15.12 -3.36 2.06
C PRO A 94 -13.74 -3.80 2.55
N LEU A 95 -13.06 -2.90 3.27
CA LEU A 95 -11.76 -3.15 3.91
C LEU A 95 -11.93 -3.09 5.42
N SER A 96 -11.45 -4.12 6.10
CA SER A 96 -11.31 -4.13 7.55
C SER A 96 -10.13 -3.26 8.01
N ALA A 97 -10.06 -2.94 9.31
CA ALA A 97 -8.95 -2.19 9.88
C ALA A 97 -7.57 -2.84 9.61
N ASP A 98 -7.52 -4.19 9.67
CA ASP A 98 -6.29 -4.94 9.39
C ASP A 98 -5.88 -4.86 7.92
N GLU A 99 -6.83 -4.84 7.01
CA GLU A 99 -6.57 -4.71 5.58
C GLU A 99 -6.10 -3.29 5.22
N VAL A 100 -6.65 -2.26 5.87
CA VAL A 100 -6.12 -0.88 5.74
C VAL A 100 -4.69 -0.79 6.25
N ASN A 101 -4.35 -1.49 7.34
CA ASN A 101 -2.98 -1.56 7.82
C ASN A 101 -2.04 -2.29 6.84
N LYS A 102 -2.49 -3.39 6.23
CA LYS A 102 -1.75 -4.09 5.17
C LYS A 102 -1.58 -3.21 3.93
N LEU A 103 -2.61 -2.43 3.57
CA LEU A 103 -2.53 -1.46 2.48
C LEU A 103 -1.43 -0.42 2.76
N ALA A 104 -1.30 0.03 4.02
CA ALA A 104 -0.23 0.94 4.43
C ALA A 104 1.18 0.30 4.41
N ASP A 105 1.30 -1.02 4.43
CA ASP A 105 2.58 -1.72 4.28
C ASP A 105 3.01 -1.88 2.82
N LEU A 106 2.11 -1.67 1.86
CA LEU A 106 2.44 -1.74 0.44
C LEU A 106 3.36 -0.58 0.03
N GLU A 107 4.17 -0.84 -0.98
CA GLU A 107 4.97 0.19 -1.63
C GLU A 107 4.10 1.04 -2.57
N SER A 108 4.64 2.17 -3.04
CA SER A 108 3.91 2.99 -4.01
C SER A 108 3.59 2.21 -5.29
N ARG A 109 2.53 2.61 -5.98
CA ARG A 109 2.08 1.98 -7.23
C ARG A 109 3.20 1.85 -8.25
N GLU A 110 4.05 2.86 -8.38
CA GLU A 110 5.17 2.85 -9.33
C GLU A 110 6.23 1.81 -8.97
N VAL A 111 6.54 1.67 -7.68
CA VAL A 111 7.49 0.65 -7.20
C VAL A 111 6.93 -0.75 -7.38
N LEU A 112 5.63 -0.97 -7.14
CA LEU A 112 4.97 -2.26 -7.38
C LEU A 112 4.99 -2.62 -8.87
N LEU A 113 4.72 -1.65 -9.76
CA LEU A 113 4.81 -1.85 -11.21
C LEU A 113 6.25 -2.14 -11.65
N ALA A 114 7.23 -1.45 -11.09
CA ALA A 114 8.64 -1.71 -11.36
C ALA A 114 9.05 -3.12 -10.92
N LYS A 115 8.60 -3.57 -9.74
CA LYS A 115 8.82 -4.93 -9.25
C LYS A 115 8.16 -5.98 -10.14
N LEU A 116 6.93 -5.73 -10.59
CA LEU A 116 6.25 -6.61 -11.54
C LEU A 116 7.03 -6.73 -12.84
N ALA A 117 7.41 -5.60 -13.45
CA ALA A 117 8.21 -5.59 -14.67
C ALA A 117 9.57 -6.28 -14.46
N GLY A 118 10.21 -6.07 -13.31
CA GLY A 118 11.44 -6.74 -12.91
C GLY A 118 11.28 -8.26 -12.80
N ALA A 119 10.19 -8.73 -12.19
CA ALA A 119 9.89 -10.16 -12.07
C ALA A 119 9.64 -10.82 -13.44
N MET A 120 8.92 -10.15 -14.33
CA MET A 120 8.72 -10.63 -15.70
C MET A 120 10.06 -10.72 -16.45
N LYS A 121 10.90 -9.69 -16.36
CA LYS A 121 12.24 -9.68 -16.98
C LYS A 121 13.16 -10.74 -16.35
N ALA A 122 13.08 -10.96 -15.04
CA ALA A 122 13.90 -11.95 -14.34
C ALA A 122 13.67 -13.38 -14.85
N SER A 123 12.45 -13.72 -15.21
CA SER A 123 12.11 -15.01 -15.80
C SER A 123 12.87 -15.25 -17.12
N MET A 124 12.87 -14.26 -18.02
CA MET A 124 13.60 -14.34 -19.29
C MET A 124 15.13 -14.35 -19.06
N THR A 125 15.60 -13.53 -18.15
CA THR A 125 17.03 -13.44 -17.78
C THR A 125 17.53 -14.75 -17.20
N LYS A 126 16.78 -15.44 -16.35
CA LYS A 126 17.13 -16.76 -15.82
C LYS A 126 17.30 -17.79 -16.93
N ALA A 127 16.44 -17.82 -17.92
CA ALA A 127 16.59 -18.69 -19.06
C ALA A 127 17.89 -18.43 -19.83
N ALA A 128 18.19 -17.16 -20.13
CA ALA A 128 19.43 -16.76 -20.77
C ALA A 128 20.67 -17.16 -19.94
N PHE A 129 20.63 -16.99 -18.61
CA PHE A 129 21.71 -17.42 -17.72
C PHE A 129 21.94 -18.93 -17.75
N VAL A 130 20.87 -19.74 -17.78
CA VAL A 130 21.00 -21.21 -17.87
C VAL A 130 21.68 -21.62 -19.18
N PHE A 131 21.31 -21.02 -20.31
CA PHE A 131 21.96 -21.30 -21.58
C PHE A 131 23.43 -20.86 -21.61
N ASN A 132 23.78 -19.77 -20.96
CA ASN A 132 25.17 -19.29 -20.91
C ASN A 132 26.01 -19.98 -19.83
N ALA A 133 25.38 -20.65 -18.85
CA ALA A 133 26.09 -21.28 -17.74
C ALA A 133 26.95 -22.46 -18.19
N LEU A 134 26.49 -23.26 -19.17
CA LEU A 134 27.22 -24.44 -19.67
C LEU A 134 28.54 -24.06 -20.35
N PRO A 135 28.56 -23.17 -21.38
CA PRO A 135 29.81 -22.77 -22.01
C PRO A 135 30.73 -22.01 -21.03
N SER A 136 30.18 -21.17 -20.16
CA SER A 136 30.98 -20.45 -19.16
C SER A 136 31.66 -21.38 -18.16
N LYS A 137 31.00 -22.46 -17.72
CA LYS A 137 31.62 -23.48 -16.88
C LYS A 137 32.74 -24.22 -17.60
N ALA A 138 32.55 -24.59 -18.86
CA ALA A 138 33.58 -25.26 -19.65
C ALA A 138 34.84 -24.38 -19.80
N VAL A 139 34.67 -23.11 -20.14
CA VAL A 139 35.80 -22.17 -20.24
C VAL A 139 36.54 -22.04 -18.92
N ARG A 140 35.82 -21.84 -17.80
CA ARG A 140 36.46 -21.73 -16.48
C ARG A 140 37.20 -22.99 -16.05
N THR A 141 36.71 -24.18 -16.41
CA THR A 141 37.42 -25.43 -16.10
C THR A 141 38.69 -25.58 -16.91
N VAL A 142 38.70 -25.15 -18.18
CA VAL A 142 39.89 -25.15 -19.02
C VAL A 142 40.90 -24.14 -18.54
N ASP A 143 40.48 -22.92 -18.17
CA ASP A 143 41.37 -21.90 -17.62
C ASP A 143 42.01 -22.36 -16.30
N ALA A 144 41.21 -22.95 -15.38
CA ALA A 144 41.75 -23.51 -14.13
C ALA A 144 42.77 -24.65 -14.36
N LEU A 145 42.59 -25.45 -15.42
CA LEU A 145 43.52 -26.51 -15.79
C LEU A 145 44.83 -25.90 -16.34
N ARG A 146 44.73 -24.85 -17.14
CA ARG A 146 45.86 -24.09 -17.64
C ARG A 146 46.67 -23.46 -16.51
N GLU A 147 46.03 -22.73 -15.61
CA GLU A 147 46.69 -22.14 -14.45
C GLU A 147 47.39 -23.20 -13.58
N LYS A 148 46.75 -24.36 -13.39
CA LYS A 148 47.40 -25.47 -12.65
C LYS A 148 48.61 -26.04 -13.35
N GLN A 149 48.64 -26.11 -14.68
CA GLN A 149 49.80 -26.55 -15.46
C GLN A 149 50.91 -25.52 -15.45
N GLU A 150 50.60 -24.23 -15.60
CA GLU A 150 51.56 -23.13 -15.53
C GLU A 150 52.21 -22.99 -14.14
N SER A 151 51.45 -23.30 -13.07
CA SER A 151 51.99 -23.28 -11.69
C SER A 151 52.77 -24.54 -11.32
N ALA A 152 52.71 -25.60 -12.13
CA ALA A 152 53.44 -26.88 -11.91
C ALA A 152 54.70 -27.01 -12.78
N ALA A 153 54.92 -26.06 -13.70
CA ALA A 153 56.11 -25.96 -14.54
C ALA A 153 57.06 -24.92 -13.99
#